data_016a0291830056afabbf203dccdc1f60
#
_entry.id   016a0291830056afabbf203dccdc1f60
#
_cell.length_a   1.000
_cell.length_b   1.000
_cell.length_c   1.000
_cell.angle_alpha   90.00
_cell.angle_beta   90.00
_cell.angle_gamma   90.00
#
_symmetry.space_group_name_H-M   'P 1'
#
loop_
_entity.id
_entity.type
_entity.pdbx_description
1 polymer ?
#
loop_
_entity_poly.entity_id
_entity_poly.type
_entity_poly.pdbx_seq_one_letter_code
_entity_poly.pdbx_strand_id
1 'polypeptide(L)'
;MAQQFKQGDSVEWNSGSGTATGKVIKKITEPTEVEGNKIKATEDSPRYLVENDNTGAVTGHKAETLAPTDDSLSKEQQETIKDFQSAVNMTVKELSDWLPTEESKSVGQKDDDGEAIGHKSGKKIIDILNGDLNDYTEADFSHMKKVISYVHRHSAQKPSGDIKDSRWRYSLMNWGNDPLKS
;
A
#
# COMPACT_ATOMS: atom_id res chain seq x y z
N MET A 1 -1.42 5.49 26.21
CA MET A 1 -2.72 5.81 25.59
C MET A 1 -3.32 4.49 25.13
N ALA A 2 -4.62 4.25 25.33
CA ALA A 2 -5.24 3.01 24.87
C ALA A 2 -5.29 3.02 23.34
N GLN A 3 -4.87 1.91 22.73
CA GLN A 3 -4.89 1.72 21.29
C GLN A 3 -6.33 1.82 20.76
N GLN A 4 -6.56 2.56 19.69
CA GLN A 4 -7.88 2.72 19.09
C GLN A 4 -7.86 2.08 17.70
N PHE A 5 -8.86 1.26 17.42
CA PHE A 5 -9.08 0.62 16.14
C PHE A 5 -10.28 1.24 15.43
N LYS A 6 -10.26 1.23 14.11
CA LYS A 6 -11.34 1.65 13.22
C LYS A 6 -12.02 0.42 12.61
N GLN A 7 -13.22 0.62 12.06
CA GLN A 7 -13.87 -0.41 11.26
C GLN A 7 -13.00 -0.78 10.05
N GLY A 8 -12.80 -2.09 9.87
CA GLY A 8 -11.98 -2.64 8.80
C GLY A 8 -10.52 -2.94 9.19
N ASP A 9 -10.04 -2.45 10.35
CA ASP A 9 -8.69 -2.73 10.81
C ASP A 9 -8.53 -4.25 11.04
N SER A 10 -7.43 -4.81 10.54
CA SER A 10 -7.04 -6.19 10.81
C SER A 10 -6.35 -6.28 12.15
N VAL A 11 -6.78 -7.23 12.96
CA VAL A 11 -6.29 -7.42 14.33
C VAL A 11 -6.04 -8.88 14.64
N GLU A 12 -5.12 -9.12 15.57
CA GLU A 12 -4.90 -10.44 16.16
C GLU A 12 -5.16 -10.44 17.65
N TRP A 13 -5.51 -11.61 18.19
CA TRP A 13 -5.69 -11.83 19.63
C TRP A 13 -5.34 -13.26 20.01
N ASN A 14 -5.03 -13.45 21.29
CA ASN A 14 -4.84 -14.79 21.82
C ASN A 14 -6.19 -15.50 22.00
N SER A 15 -6.37 -16.62 21.33
CA SER A 15 -7.46 -17.56 21.52
C SER A 15 -6.95 -18.79 22.28
N GLY A 16 -7.86 -19.60 22.85
CA GLY A 16 -7.46 -20.79 23.61
C GLY A 16 -6.65 -21.83 22.84
N SER A 17 -6.60 -21.71 21.50
CA SER A 17 -5.86 -22.60 20.58
C SER A 17 -4.67 -21.94 19.90
N GLY A 18 -4.31 -20.70 20.28
CA GLY A 18 -3.23 -19.93 19.66
C GLY A 18 -3.63 -18.52 19.28
N THR A 19 -2.91 -17.89 18.36
CA THR A 19 -3.24 -16.58 17.82
C THR A 19 -4.34 -16.70 16.77
N ALA A 20 -5.41 -15.92 16.92
CA ALA A 20 -6.47 -15.77 15.94
C ALA A 20 -6.40 -14.39 15.31
N THR A 21 -6.81 -14.26 14.05
CA THR A 21 -6.87 -13.02 13.29
C THR A 21 -8.30 -12.71 12.86
N GLY A 22 -8.56 -11.43 12.60
CA GLY A 22 -9.88 -10.99 12.15
C GLY A 22 -9.94 -9.50 11.86
N LYS A 23 -11.12 -9.04 11.47
CA LYS A 23 -11.37 -7.64 11.12
C LYS A 23 -12.30 -6.97 12.12
N VAL A 24 -11.98 -5.75 12.49
CA VAL A 24 -12.84 -4.92 13.34
C VAL A 24 -14.10 -4.52 12.58
N ILE A 25 -15.26 -4.92 13.11
CA ILE A 25 -16.58 -4.54 12.57
C ILE A 25 -16.98 -3.15 13.09
N LYS A 26 -16.93 -2.98 14.43
CA LYS A 26 -17.25 -1.71 15.08
C LYS A 26 -16.82 -1.68 16.54
N LYS A 27 -16.68 -0.47 17.09
CA LYS A 27 -16.56 -0.23 18.53
C LYS A 27 -17.96 -0.18 19.14
N ILE A 28 -18.15 -0.82 20.29
CA ILE A 28 -19.39 -0.78 21.08
C ILE A 28 -19.10 -0.24 22.48
N THR A 29 -20.00 0.60 22.98
CA THR A 29 -19.97 1.20 24.32
C THR A 29 -21.20 0.79 25.17
N GLU A 30 -22.04 -0.06 24.59
CA GLU A 30 -23.26 -0.58 25.24
C GLU A 30 -23.32 -2.10 25.09
N PRO A 31 -24.00 -2.81 26.01
CA PRO A 31 -24.21 -4.24 25.88
C PRO A 31 -24.90 -4.58 24.57
N THR A 32 -24.29 -5.44 23.79
CA THR A 32 -24.77 -5.81 22.43
C THR A 32 -24.86 -7.33 22.34
N GLU A 33 -25.93 -7.82 21.74
CA GLU A 33 -26.11 -9.25 21.45
C GLU A 33 -25.70 -9.53 20.03
N VAL A 34 -24.80 -10.50 19.84
CA VAL A 34 -24.32 -10.95 18.55
C VAL A 34 -24.33 -12.47 18.53
N GLU A 35 -24.99 -13.06 17.53
CA GLU A 35 -25.09 -14.52 17.36
C GLU A 35 -25.53 -15.28 18.62
N GLY A 36 -26.46 -14.68 19.41
CA GLY A 36 -26.97 -15.26 20.65
C GLY A 36 -26.03 -15.08 21.86
N ASN A 37 -24.88 -14.44 21.68
CA ASN A 37 -23.96 -14.12 22.77
C ASN A 37 -24.09 -12.66 23.21
N LYS A 38 -24.27 -12.44 24.51
CA LYS A 38 -24.36 -11.09 25.08
C LYS A 38 -22.95 -10.57 25.42
N ILE A 39 -22.49 -9.58 24.65
CA ILE A 39 -21.20 -8.90 24.84
C ILE A 39 -21.43 -7.68 25.72
N LYS A 40 -20.82 -7.68 26.92
CA LYS A 40 -20.90 -6.56 27.86
C LYS A 40 -19.90 -5.48 27.45
N ALA A 41 -20.38 -4.26 27.24
CA ALA A 41 -19.55 -3.07 26.98
C ALA A 41 -20.16 -1.87 27.75
N THR A 42 -19.32 -0.89 28.07
CA THR A 42 -19.71 0.40 28.67
C THR A 42 -18.83 1.49 28.07
N GLU A 43 -19.18 2.76 28.29
CA GLU A 43 -18.35 3.89 27.86
C GLU A 43 -16.93 3.84 28.46
N ASP A 44 -16.84 3.44 29.77
CA ASP A 44 -15.54 3.31 30.48
C ASP A 44 -14.77 2.03 30.09
N SER A 45 -15.45 1.02 29.53
CA SER A 45 -14.87 -0.24 29.10
C SER A 45 -15.45 -0.65 27.74
N PRO A 46 -15.09 0.05 26.69
CA PRO A 46 -15.57 -0.25 25.34
C PRO A 46 -15.01 -1.58 24.83
N ARG A 47 -15.75 -2.18 23.90
CA ARG A 47 -15.32 -3.39 23.20
C ARG A 47 -15.30 -3.12 21.70
N TYR A 48 -14.48 -3.90 21.00
CA TYR A 48 -14.48 -3.99 19.55
C TYR A 48 -15.09 -5.32 19.15
N LEU A 49 -16.11 -5.28 18.31
CA LEU A 49 -16.61 -6.47 17.62
C LEU A 49 -15.66 -6.81 16.50
N VAL A 50 -15.17 -8.04 16.51
CA VAL A 50 -14.20 -8.55 15.53
C VAL A 50 -14.76 -9.82 14.92
N GLU A 51 -14.78 -9.88 13.59
CA GLU A 51 -15.11 -11.08 12.83
C GLU A 51 -13.83 -11.90 12.60
N ASN A 52 -13.84 -13.15 12.98
CA ASN A 52 -12.70 -14.05 12.83
C ASN A 52 -12.55 -14.49 11.37
N ASP A 53 -11.35 -14.32 10.80
CA ASP A 53 -11.07 -14.63 9.39
C ASP A 53 -11.26 -16.10 9.02
N ASN A 54 -11.06 -17.02 9.98
CA ASN A 54 -11.14 -18.46 9.74
C ASN A 54 -12.55 -19.02 9.97
N THR A 55 -13.28 -18.48 10.94
CA THR A 55 -14.57 -19.08 11.37
C THR A 55 -15.76 -18.21 11.01
N GLY A 56 -15.56 -16.94 10.69
CA GLY A 56 -16.63 -15.95 10.51
C GLY A 56 -17.35 -15.55 11.80
N ALA A 57 -17.00 -16.15 12.94
CA ALA A 57 -17.64 -15.86 14.22
C ALA A 57 -17.30 -14.44 14.71
N VAL A 58 -18.31 -13.73 15.21
CA VAL A 58 -18.14 -12.38 15.75
C VAL A 58 -17.99 -12.42 17.25
N THR A 59 -16.91 -11.85 17.77
CA THR A 59 -16.57 -11.81 19.19
C THR A 59 -16.24 -10.38 19.64
N GLY A 60 -16.39 -10.12 20.95
CA GLY A 60 -16.13 -8.80 21.54
C GLY A 60 -14.84 -8.77 22.35
N HIS A 61 -13.90 -7.95 21.94
CA HIS A 61 -12.57 -7.82 22.54
C HIS A 61 -12.33 -6.43 23.12
N LYS A 62 -11.53 -6.34 24.19
CA LYS A 62 -11.01 -5.05 24.66
C LYS A 62 -9.86 -4.61 23.78
N ALA A 63 -9.64 -3.28 23.66
CA ALA A 63 -8.51 -2.75 22.89
C ALA A 63 -7.15 -3.33 23.33
N GLU A 64 -6.97 -3.54 24.63
CA GLU A 64 -5.74 -4.07 25.25
C GLU A 64 -5.46 -5.54 24.92
N THR A 65 -6.46 -6.28 24.43
CA THR A 65 -6.32 -7.70 24.03
C THR A 65 -6.16 -7.87 22.52
N LEU A 66 -6.26 -6.79 21.78
CA LEU A 66 -6.06 -6.77 20.33
C LEU A 66 -4.69 -6.16 20.00
N ALA A 67 -3.98 -6.77 19.10
CA ALA A 67 -2.81 -6.20 18.45
C ALA A 67 -3.15 -5.95 16.97
N PRO A 68 -2.65 -4.86 16.35
CA PRO A 68 -2.74 -4.72 14.91
C PRO A 68 -1.92 -5.85 14.29
N THR A 69 -2.48 -6.52 13.29
CA THR A 69 -1.69 -7.44 12.47
C THR A 69 -1.00 -6.65 11.35
N ASP A 70 0.18 -7.11 10.92
CA ASP A 70 0.79 -6.66 9.66
C ASP A 70 -0.08 -7.04 8.43
N ASP A 71 -1.15 -7.79 8.66
CA ASP A 71 -2.22 -8.17 7.72
C ASP A 71 -3.28 -7.07 7.51
N SER A 72 -2.96 -5.81 7.82
CA SER A 72 -3.84 -4.67 7.48
C SER A 72 -4.04 -4.54 5.96
N LEU A 73 -3.14 -5.15 5.18
CA LEU A 73 -3.20 -5.17 3.73
C LEU A 73 -3.79 -6.50 3.23
N SER A 74 -4.72 -6.42 2.28
CA SER A 74 -5.20 -7.61 1.59
C SER A 74 -4.06 -8.32 0.86
N LYS A 75 -4.22 -9.61 0.59
CA LYS A 75 -3.23 -10.39 -0.18
C LYS A 75 -2.90 -9.72 -1.53
N GLU A 76 -3.90 -9.17 -2.21
CA GLU A 76 -3.73 -8.42 -3.46
C GLU A 76 -2.89 -7.15 -3.26
N GLN A 77 -3.09 -6.44 -2.15
CA GLN A 77 -2.31 -5.24 -1.82
C GLN A 77 -0.86 -5.60 -1.51
N GLN A 78 -0.62 -6.67 -0.76
CA GLN A 78 0.74 -7.18 -0.47
C GLN A 78 1.46 -7.59 -1.77
N GLU A 79 0.79 -8.31 -2.67
CA GLU A 79 1.33 -8.65 -3.99
C GLU A 79 1.62 -7.39 -4.81
N THR A 80 0.72 -6.40 -4.80
CA THR A 80 0.92 -5.13 -5.50
C THR A 80 2.16 -4.38 -4.99
N ILE A 81 2.37 -4.32 -3.67
CA ILE A 81 3.57 -3.70 -3.07
C ILE A 81 4.83 -4.43 -3.52
N LYS A 82 4.84 -5.76 -3.44
CA LYS A 82 5.98 -6.58 -3.86
C LYS A 82 6.34 -6.38 -5.33
N ASP A 83 5.34 -6.36 -6.20
CA ASP A 83 5.53 -6.13 -7.64
C ASP A 83 5.99 -4.71 -7.93
N PHE A 84 5.47 -3.73 -7.19
CA PHE A 84 5.93 -2.34 -7.28
C PHE A 84 7.39 -2.19 -6.86
N GLN A 85 7.79 -2.80 -5.74
CA GLN A 85 9.19 -2.80 -5.27
C GLN A 85 10.13 -3.51 -6.25
N SER A 86 9.65 -4.50 -6.99
CA SER A 86 10.40 -5.16 -8.06
C SER A 86 10.52 -4.29 -9.31
N ALA A 87 9.47 -3.54 -9.64
CA ALA A 87 9.45 -2.68 -10.81
C ALA A 87 10.24 -1.38 -10.62
N VAL A 88 10.24 -0.82 -9.41
CA VAL A 88 10.95 0.42 -9.06
C VAL A 88 12.30 0.08 -8.44
N ASN A 89 13.38 0.22 -9.21
CA ASN A 89 14.74 -0.07 -8.74
C ASN A 89 15.59 1.17 -8.44
N MET A 90 15.02 2.36 -8.61
CA MET A 90 15.64 3.63 -8.21
C MET A 90 15.26 3.97 -6.78
N THR A 91 16.23 4.43 -5.99
CA THR A 91 16.00 4.96 -4.66
C THR A 91 15.30 6.33 -4.73
N VAL A 92 14.69 6.76 -3.63
CA VAL A 92 14.09 8.11 -3.48
C VAL A 92 15.09 9.18 -3.89
N LYS A 93 16.35 9.06 -3.42
CA LYS A 93 17.40 10.03 -3.75
C LYS A 93 17.70 10.07 -5.25
N GLU A 94 17.90 8.92 -5.87
CA GLU A 94 18.20 8.83 -7.31
C GLU A 94 17.06 9.39 -8.15
N LEU A 95 15.82 9.09 -7.79
CA LEU A 95 14.67 9.60 -8.50
C LEU A 95 14.48 11.12 -8.28
N SER A 96 14.73 11.60 -7.07
CA SER A 96 14.69 13.03 -6.75
C SER A 96 15.78 13.83 -7.49
N ASP A 97 16.96 13.24 -7.67
CA ASP A 97 18.06 13.86 -8.42
C ASP A 97 17.79 13.82 -9.95
N TRP A 98 17.10 12.78 -10.43
CA TRP A 98 16.78 12.58 -11.83
C TRP A 98 15.67 13.50 -12.35
N LEU A 99 14.56 13.62 -11.65
CA LEU A 99 13.38 14.34 -12.13
C LEU A 99 13.64 15.80 -12.53
N PRO A 100 14.53 16.58 -11.88
CA PRO A 100 14.81 17.97 -12.27
C PRO A 100 15.60 18.10 -13.56
N THR A 101 16.23 17.02 -14.08
CA THR A 101 17.10 17.08 -15.26
C THR A 101 16.33 17.40 -16.54
N GLU A 102 17.05 17.96 -17.53
CA GLU A 102 16.47 18.26 -18.84
C GLU A 102 16.13 16.98 -19.60
N GLU A 103 16.90 15.91 -19.42
CA GLU A 103 16.65 14.58 -19.98
C GLU A 103 15.31 14.03 -19.50
N SER A 104 15.04 14.09 -18.20
CA SER A 104 13.75 13.70 -17.60
C SER A 104 12.57 14.46 -18.20
N LYS A 105 12.70 15.78 -18.32
CA LYS A 105 11.66 16.68 -18.86
C LYS A 105 11.46 16.55 -20.37
N SER A 106 12.49 16.09 -21.10
CA SER A 106 12.47 15.96 -22.56
C SER A 106 11.66 14.78 -23.07
N VAL A 107 11.31 13.83 -22.19
CA VAL A 107 10.68 12.55 -22.58
C VAL A 107 9.29 12.41 -21.98
N GLY A 108 8.50 11.54 -22.61
CA GLY A 108 7.14 11.22 -22.19
C GLY A 108 6.07 12.03 -22.91
N GLN A 109 4.84 11.51 -22.86
CA GLN A 109 3.67 12.20 -23.36
C GLN A 109 3.28 13.27 -22.34
N LYS A 110 3.03 14.47 -22.83
CA LYS A 110 2.52 15.58 -22.00
C LYS A 110 1.02 15.46 -21.82
N ASP A 111 0.54 15.85 -20.66
CA ASP A 111 -0.87 16.01 -20.40
C ASP A 111 -1.36 17.44 -20.72
N ASP A 112 -2.60 17.72 -20.36
CA ASP A 112 -3.26 19.01 -20.62
C ASP A 112 -2.56 20.19 -19.90
N ASP A 113 -1.83 19.94 -18.81
CA ASP A 113 -1.05 20.93 -18.06
C ASP A 113 0.36 21.13 -18.66
N GLY A 114 0.72 20.39 -19.70
CA GLY A 114 2.01 20.47 -20.39
C GLY A 114 3.16 19.76 -19.69
N GLU A 115 2.94 19.11 -18.52
CA GLU A 115 3.92 18.28 -17.83
C GLU A 115 3.86 16.83 -18.35
N ALA A 116 5.03 16.17 -18.46
CA ALA A 116 5.06 14.79 -18.87
C ALA A 116 4.41 13.87 -17.80
N ILE A 117 3.53 12.96 -18.23
CA ILE A 117 2.83 12.01 -17.36
C ILE A 117 3.83 11.19 -16.54
N GLY A 118 4.95 10.76 -17.14
CA GLY A 118 6.02 10.04 -16.44
C GLY A 118 6.68 10.88 -15.35
N HIS A 119 6.87 12.18 -15.58
CA HIS A 119 7.44 13.09 -14.60
C HIS A 119 6.51 13.27 -13.38
N LYS A 120 5.20 13.44 -13.60
CA LYS A 120 4.20 13.45 -12.51
C LYS A 120 4.17 12.11 -11.76
N SER A 121 4.32 10.99 -12.50
CA SER A 121 4.40 9.66 -11.89
C SER A 121 5.62 9.52 -10.99
N GLY A 122 6.79 10.00 -11.41
CA GLY A 122 8.01 9.97 -10.61
C GLY A 122 7.87 10.70 -9.27
N LYS A 123 7.21 11.85 -9.26
CA LYS A 123 6.90 12.58 -8.01
C LYS A 123 6.02 11.74 -7.08
N LYS A 124 4.96 11.13 -7.63
CA LYS A 124 4.06 10.28 -6.83
C LYS A 124 4.75 8.99 -6.34
N ILE A 125 5.70 8.44 -7.11
CA ILE A 125 6.52 7.30 -6.66
C ILE A 125 7.39 7.70 -5.46
N ILE A 126 7.98 8.90 -5.46
CA ILE A 126 8.74 9.42 -4.32
C ILE A 126 7.86 9.50 -3.06
N ASP A 127 6.64 10.02 -3.19
CA ASP A 127 5.69 10.10 -2.07
C ASP A 127 5.37 8.70 -1.51
N ILE A 128 5.13 7.72 -2.39
CA ILE A 128 4.84 6.34 -2.01
C ILE A 128 6.06 5.70 -1.32
N LEU A 129 7.27 5.88 -1.87
CA LEU A 129 8.50 5.32 -1.28
C LEU A 129 8.88 5.93 0.09
N ASN A 130 8.41 7.14 0.38
CA ASN A 130 8.59 7.80 1.67
C ASN A 130 7.45 7.54 2.66
N GLY A 131 6.34 6.96 2.21
CA GLY A 131 5.18 6.65 3.05
C GLY A 131 5.34 5.36 3.83
N ASP A 132 4.56 5.24 4.90
CA ASP A 132 4.45 3.99 5.65
C ASP A 132 3.41 3.06 5.02
N LEU A 133 3.66 1.75 5.08
CA LEU A 133 2.79 0.72 4.51
C LEU A 133 1.32 0.84 4.95
N ASN A 134 1.11 1.24 6.20
CA ASN A 134 -0.23 1.36 6.79
C ASN A 134 -0.98 2.63 6.36
N ASP A 135 -0.29 3.58 5.73
CA ASP A 135 -0.86 4.85 5.29
C ASP A 135 -1.25 4.85 3.80
N TYR A 136 -0.95 3.76 3.07
CA TYR A 136 -1.27 3.66 1.66
C TYR A 136 -2.78 3.66 1.42
N THR A 137 -3.20 4.57 0.55
CA THR A 137 -4.58 4.73 0.10
C THR A 137 -4.87 3.87 -1.13
N GLU A 138 -6.14 3.69 -1.47
CA GLU A 138 -6.55 3.06 -2.74
C GLU A 138 -5.99 3.79 -3.98
N ALA A 139 -5.78 5.11 -3.89
CA ALA A 139 -5.13 5.89 -4.93
C ALA A 139 -3.64 5.53 -5.08
N ASP A 140 -2.95 5.22 -3.98
CA ASP A 140 -1.56 4.77 -4.01
C ASP A 140 -1.44 3.38 -4.64
N PHE A 141 -2.30 2.44 -4.26
CA PHE A 141 -2.35 1.10 -4.87
C PHE A 141 -2.67 1.17 -6.37
N SER A 142 -3.63 2.01 -6.76
CA SER A 142 -3.96 2.26 -8.17
C SER A 142 -2.75 2.80 -8.93
N HIS A 143 -1.99 3.71 -8.33
CA HIS A 143 -0.78 4.25 -8.93
C HIS A 143 0.34 3.21 -9.03
N MET A 144 0.57 2.40 -7.98
CA MET A 144 1.52 1.28 -8.01
C MET A 144 1.23 0.32 -9.17
N LYS A 145 -0.04 -0.10 -9.36
CA LYS A 145 -0.45 -0.95 -10.48
C LYS A 145 -0.16 -0.31 -11.84
N LYS A 146 -0.37 1.00 -11.96
CA LYS A 146 -0.05 1.77 -13.17
C LYS A 146 1.45 1.77 -13.46
N VAL A 147 2.29 1.97 -12.44
CA VAL A 147 3.76 1.93 -12.54
C VAL A 147 4.23 0.55 -12.98
N ILE A 148 3.77 -0.52 -12.32
CA ILE A 148 4.10 -1.91 -12.64
C ILE A 148 3.78 -2.20 -14.11
N SER A 149 2.55 -1.87 -14.54
CA SER A 149 2.10 -2.08 -15.91
C SER A 149 2.94 -1.31 -16.93
N TYR A 150 3.30 -0.07 -16.62
CA TYR A 150 4.13 0.76 -17.50
C TYR A 150 5.53 0.17 -17.64
N VAL A 151 6.20 -0.11 -16.52
CA VAL A 151 7.57 -0.64 -16.50
C VAL A 151 7.65 -1.96 -17.26
N HIS A 152 6.74 -2.90 -16.98
CA HIS A 152 6.73 -4.20 -17.68
C HIS A 152 6.55 -4.05 -19.19
N ARG A 153 5.55 -3.29 -19.61
CA ARG A 153 5.26 -3.08 -21.05
C ARG A 153 6.40 -2.35 -21.76
N HIS A 154 6.96 -1.33 -21.13
CA HIS A 154 8.00 -0.50 -21.73
C HIS A 154 9.35 -1.23 -21.76
N SER A 155 9.67 -2.01 -20.73
CA SER A 155 10.86 -2.86 -20.70
C SER A 155 10.86 -3.92 -21.81
N ALA A 156 9.70 -4.45 -22.17
CA ALA A 156 9.56 -5.39 -23.29
C ALA A 156 9.86 -4.76 -24.67
N GLN A 157 9.90 -3.42 -24.75
CA GLN A 157 10.17 -2.66 -25.98
C GLN A 157 11.61 -2.15 -26.04
N LYS A 158 12.54 -2.83 -25.37
CA LYS A 158 13.95 -2.43 -25.31
C LYS A 158 14.52 -2.28 -26.74
N PRO A 159 15.05 -1.10 -27.10
CA PRO A 159 15.69 -0.90 -28.40
C PRO A 159 17.02 -1.68 -28.51
N SER A 160 17.43 -1.95 -29.74
CA SER A 160 18.73 -2.53 -30.01
C SER A 160 19.83 -1.47 -29.85
N GLY A 161 21.03 -1.91 -29.42
CA GLY A 161 22.21 -1.05 -29.26
C GLY A 161 22.38 -0.45 -27.88
N ASP A 162 23.18 0.61 -27.78
CA ASP A 162 23.43 1.30 -26.51
C ASP A 162 22.19 2.08 -26.07
N ILE A 163 21.75 1.79 -24.87
CA ILE A 163 20.57 2.42 -24.28
C ILE A 163 20.90 3.53 -23.28
N LYS A 164 22.20 3.78 -23.01
CA LYS A 164 22.65 4.65 -21.92
C LYS A 164 22.00 6.04 -21.98
N ASP A 165 22.00 6.65 -23.16
CA ASP A 165 21.47 8.00 -23.37
C ASP A 165 20.19 7.98 -24.24
N SER A 166 19.45 6.88 -24.16
CA SER A 166 18.24 6.69 -24.96
C SER A 166 17.00 7.31 -24.29
N ARG A 167 16.12 7.89 -25.12
CA ARG A 167 14.80 8.37 -24.67
C ARG A 167 13.97 7.25 -24.04
N TRP A 168 14.17 6.01 -24.46
CA TRP A 168 13.52 4.83 -23.88
C TRP A 168 13.93 4.62 -22.42
N ARG A 169 15.24 4.68 -22.10
CA ARG A 169 15.73 4.60 -20.72
C ARG A 169 15.24 5.77 -19.88
N TYR A 170 15.33 6.99 -20.39
CA TYR A 170 14.88 8.20 -19.69
C TYR A 170 13.39 8.13 -19.33
N SER A 171 12.59 7.58 -20.22
CA SER A 171 11.18 7.35 -19.97
C SER A 171 10.94 6.35 -18.85
N LEU A 172 11.68 5.25 -18.78
CA LEU A 172 11.62 4.28 -17.67
C LEU A 172 12.09 4.90 -16.35
N MET A 173 13.15 5.70 -16.38
CA MET A 173 13.65 6.39 -15.17
C MET A 173 12.62 7.35 -14.58
N ASN A 174 11.80 8.01 -15.38
CA ASN A 174 10.68 8.81 -14.92
C ASN A 174 9.60 7.98 -14.18
N TRP A 175 9.58 6.67 -14.41
CA TRP A 175 8.71 5.71 -13.72
C TRP A 175 9.46 4.90 -12.65
N GLY A 176 10.62 5.41 -12.20
CA GLY A 176 11.39 4.83 -11.12
C GLY A 176 12.20 3.58 -11.46
N ASN A 177 12.35 3.26 -12.76
CA ASN A 177 13.13 2.10 -13.22
C ASN A 177 14.30 2.52 -14.08
N ASP A 178 15.53 2.24 -13.63
CA ASP A 178 16.71 2.36 -14.47
C ASP A 178 17.11 0.99 -15.01
N PRO A 179 16.94 0.72 -16.31
CA PRO A 179 17.25 -0.57 -16.91
C PRO A 179 18.75 -0.91 -16.95
N LEU A 180 19.63 -0.01 -16.54
CA LEU A 180 21.07 -0.26 -16.37
C LEU A 180 21.43 -0.69 -14.93
N LYS A 181 20.49 -0.63 -14.01
CA LYS A 181 20.66 -1.19 -12.67
C LYS A 181 20.23 -2.66 -12.68
N SER A 182 21.11 -3.52 -12.29
CA SER A 182 20.89 -4.96 -12.10
C SER A 182 20.58 -5.28 -10.67
#